data_c2744af54cf15bb9886310f3ff8fcc07
#
_entry.id   c2744af54cf15bb9886310f3ff8fcc07
#
_cell.length_a   1.000
_cell.length_b   1.000
_cell.length_c   1.000
_cell.angle_alpha   90.00
_cell.angle_beta   90.00
_cell.angle_gamma   90.00
#
_symmetry.space_group_name_H-M   'P 1'
#
loop_
_entity.id
_entity.type
_entity.pdbx_description
1 polymer ?
#
loop_
_entity_poly.entity_id
_entity_poly.type
_entity_poly.pdbx_seq_one_letter_code
_entity_poly.pdbx_strand_id
1 'polypeptide(L)'
;MSQETDKVKENREKWHKEIIEPSMKRYGLKQTPVRFYGPDDLGEFDFNKKVGFPGQYPFTAGQDAMPAWQALADKTVKAEGKLEWGTSGAGKYAGFGTAADYRDYLIDMHAMGRKGAPNMAIDLPTQCGYDSDDEHAVGEVGRVGVAIDSLRDFEIIYEPYKGDLDLDKIASNFTINAPAIIIIAMYAALAEQRGIPHKKLRGTPQNDILKEYVGRGTYIFPPAPALRLFRDTLVFCNENMPKFNITSIGGYHMREAGITREQDLAFSLVIGAAYLQQGIDAGKDIDSFAPRFTFNGFGGSMEIYKEIAFHRASRRMWARMLKERFGAKNPRSMMVRQISTASIGVSSTQLQRPLNNLSRSVIGGLAAGMSNGVPNTFPPFDEPLGLGHSFEAQQLSYDAVRILIYECKLGEVLDPWAGSYFMESMTNEIEENAEKEYKKIEEMGGAVAAIENGYMQRTAAQGAYKIQNALENKEKLVVGVNCFNGPSEIDVQVVRNVEEVYSPERKASAEQRQIENLKKLKMERDSKAVAANLKKLRETAADESKSVMPDVYECVKSYATVQEICDVLREVFGEAKPPAFI
;
A
#
# COMPACT_ATOMS: atom_id res chain seq x y z
N MET A 1 24.80 -12.39 33.71
CA MET A 1 24.48 -11.22 32.84
C MET A 1 24.90 -9.88 33.44
N SER A 2 24.58 -9.52 34.68
CA SER A 2 24.99 -8.19 35.22
C SER A 2 26.50 -7.96 35.27
N GLN A 3 27.30 -8.91 35.78
CA GLN A 3 28.77 -8.78 35.86
C GLN A 3 29.46 -8.74 34.48
N GLU A 4 28.90 -9.41 33.49
CA GLU A 4 29.41 -9.39 32.11
C GLU A 4 29.11 -8.03 31.45
N THR A 5 27.90 -7.50 31.65
CA THR A 5 27.52 -6.19 31.15
C THR A 5 28.35 -5.05 31.75
N ASP A 6 28.68 -5.12 33.04
CA ASP A 6 29.51 -4.12 33.71
C ASP A 6 30.95 -4.11 33.16
N LYS A 7 31.53 -5.30 32.93
CA LYS A 7 32.86 -5.41 32.27
C LYS A 7 32.83 -4.86 30.83
N VAL A 8 31.75 -5.05 30.10
CA VAL A 8 31.60 -4.49 28.74
C VAL A 8 31.59 -2.96 28.80
N LYS A 9 30.85 -2.36 29.74
CA LYS A 9 30.83 -0.90 29.94
C LYS A 9 32.22 -0.33 30.26
N GLU A 10 32.95 -0.95 31.19
CA GLU A 10 34.31 -0.55 31.51
C GLU A 10 35.24 -0.61 30.28
N ASN A 11 35.13 -1.70 29.50
CA ASN A 11 35.90 -1.85 28.26
C ASN A 11 35.50 -0.83 27.21
N ARG A 12 34.21 -0.46 27.11
CA ARG A 12 33.72 0.57 26.20
C ARG A 12 34.32 1.94 26.55
N GLU A 13 34.36 2.30 27.83
CA GLU A 13 34.97 3.57 28.27
C GLU A 13 36.46 3.61 27.92
N LYS A 14 37.17 2.51 28.16
CA LYS A 14 38.59 2.37 27.79
C LYS A 14 38.78 2.50 26.27
N TRP A 15 37.98 1.78 25.50
CA TRP A 15 37.96 1.84 24.02
C TRP A 15 37.72 3.27 23.53
N HIS A 16 36.73 3.96 24.09
CA HIS A 16 36.42 5.34 23.71
C HIS A 16 37.63 6.25 23.94
N LYS A 17 38.24 6.18 25.13
CA LYS A 17 39.38 7.01 25.51
C LYS A 17 40.66 6.67 24.71
N GLU A 18 40.94 5.40 24.50
CA GLU A 18 42.18 4.95 23.88
C GLU A 18 42.14 4.92 22.34
N ILE A 19 40.99 4.73 21.76
CA ILE A 19 40.82 4.54 20.30
C ILE A 19 39.99 5.65 19.64
N ILE A 20 38.77 5.92 20.18
CA ILE A 20 37.84 6.86 19.52
C ILE A 20 38.36 8.31 19.64
N GLU A 21 38.68 8.79 20.83
CA GLU A 21 39.15 10.16 21.04
C GLU A 21 40.40 10.50 20.21
N PRO A 22 41.47 9.63 20.21
CA PRO A 22 42.60 9.85 19.32
C PRO A 22 42.26 9.87 17.83
N SER A 23 41.33 9.00 17.42
CA SER A 23 40.86 8.96 16.02
C SER A 23 40.11 10.23 15.67
N MET A 24 39.20 10.69 16.51
CA MET A 24 38.47 11.95 16.32
C MET A 24 39.44 13.14 16.20
N LYS A 25 40.44 13.21 17.08
CA LYS A 25 41.47 14.24 17.05
C LYS A 25 42.26 14.20 15.73
N ARG A 26 42.64 12.98 15.28
CA ARG A 26 43.37 12.78 14.03
C ARG A 26 42.61 13.29 12.82
N TYR A 27 41.29 13.10 12.79
CA TYR A 27 40.40 13.50 11.66
C TYR A 27 39.71 14.85 11.87
N GLY A 28 40.03 15.59 12.94
CA GLY A 28 39.45 16.90 13.25
C GLY A 28 37.93 16.86 13.52
N LEU A 29 37.43 15.76 14.04
CA LEU A 29 36.00 15.56 14.31
C LEU A 29 35.64 15.99 15.73
N LYS A 30 34.51 16.65 15.91
CA LYS A 30 33.96 17.04 17.21
C LYS A 30 33.17 15.91 17.89
N GLN A 31 32.65 14.98 17.08
CA GLN A 31 31.91 13.79 17.53
C GLN A 31 32.16 12.63 16.57
N THR A 32 32.04 11.40 17.07
CA THR A 32 32.18 10.23 16.22
C THR A 32 30.98 10.11 15.28
N PRO A 33 31.20 9.94 13.95
CA PRO A 33 30.12 9.75 13.00
C PRO A 33 29.57 8.31 12.99
N VAL A 34 30.19 7.39 13.73
CA VAL A 34 29.84 5.96 13.76
C VAL A 34 29.50 5.51 15.17
N ARG A 35 28.56 4.58 15.27
CA ARG A 35 28.17 3.91 16.52
C ARG A 35 28.56 2.44 16.45
N PHE A 36 28.96 1.90 17.57
CA PHE A 36 29.19 0.47 17.78
C PHE A 36 28.31 -0.01 18.92
N TYR A 37 27.61 -1.10 18.68
CA TYR A 37 26.66 -1.67 19.64
C TYR A 37 27.24 -2.93 20.30
N GLY A 38 27.06 -3.02 21.59
CA GLY A 38 27.47 -4.17 22.41
C GLY A 38 26.31 -4.67 23.28
N PRO A 39 26.57 -5.68 24.11
CA PRO A 39 25.57 -6.24 25.03
C PRO A 39 24.93 -5.20 25.95
N ASP A 40 25.69 -4.17 26.30
CA ASP A 40 25.32 -3.08 27.21
C ASP A 40 24.25 -2.12 26.58
N ASP A 41 24.11 -2.12 25.28
CA ASP A 41 23.09 -1.32 24.57
C ASP A 41 21.68 -1.98 24.61
N LEU A 42 21.59 -3.28 24.88
CA LEU A 42 20.30 -3.99 24.92
C LEU A 42 19.57 -3.96 26.27
N GLY A 43 20.31 -3.78 27.37
CA GLY A 43 19.75 -3.94 28.71
C GLY A 43 19.24 -5.37 28.96
N GLU A 44 18.09 -5.50 29.62
CA GLU A 44 17.43 -6.80 29.79
C GLU A 44 16.75 -7.23 28.49
N PHE A 45 17.24 -8.32 27.92
CA PHE A 45 16.72 -8.86 26.66
C PHE A 45 16.18 -10.28 26.84
N ASP A 46 14.87 -10.41 26.62
CA ASP A 46 14.18 -11.69 26.61
C ASP A 46 13.83 -12.05 25.14
N PHE A 47 14.56 -13.01 24.60
CA PHE A 47 14.39 -13.46 23.23
C PHE A 47 12.93 -13.87 22.91
N ASN A 48 12.30 -14.62 23.81
CA ASN A 48 10.95 -15.14 23.55
C ASN A 48 9.89 -14.03 23.54
N LYS A 49 10.08 -12.99 24.36
CA LYS A 49 9.16 -11.84 24.39
C LYS A 49 9.39 -10.85 23.26
N LYS A 50 10.66 -10.64 22.89
CA LYS A 50 11.05 -9.57 21.95
C LYS A 50 11.20 -10.05 20.51
N VAL A 51 11.63 -11.28 20.28
CA VAL A 51 11.93 -11.83 18.95
C VAL A 51 11.03 -13.01 18.63
N GLY A 52 11.12 -14.11 19.38
CA GLY A 52 10.46 -15.38 19.08
C GLY A 52 11.06 -16.08 17.86
N PHE A 53 10.62 -17.31 17.60
CA PHE A 53 10.97 -18.01 16.36
C PHE A 53 10.00 -17.61 15.23
N PRO A 54 10.45 -17.68 13.95
CA PRO A 54 9.57 -17.41 12.81
C PRO A 54 8.26 -18.22 12.87
N GLY A 55 7.13 -17.56 12.64
CA GLY A 55 5.80 -18.17 12.75
C GLY A 55 5.21 -18.17 14.17
N GLN A 56 5.95 -17.71 15.17
CA GLN A 56 5.49 -17.61 16.55
C GLN A 56 5.31 -16.16 17.01
N TYR A 57 4.31 -15.93 17.87
CA TYR A 57 4.13 -14.66 18.57
C TYR A 57 5.44 -14.27 19.29
N PRO A 58 5.91 -13.02 19.22
CA PRO A 58 5.29 -11.83 18.62
C PRO A 58 5.59 -11.60 17.13
N PHE A 59 6.03 -12.58 16.39
CA PHE A 59 6.33 -12.57 14.95
C PHE A 59 7.47 -11.63 14.53
N THR A 60 8.28 -11.14 15.45
CA THR A 60 9.37 -10.22 15.14
C THR A 60 10.34 -10.81 14.12
N ALA A 61 10.74 -12.07 14.30
CA ALA A 61 11.66 -12.78 13.42
C ALA A 61 11.01 -13.19 12.07
N GLY A 62 9.70 -13.08 11.94
CA GLY A 62 8.96 -13.46 10.73
C GLY A 62 7.65 -14.14 11.03
N GLN A 63 6.76 -14.20 10.05
CA GLN A 63 5.41 -14.72 10.23
C GLN A 63 5.28 -16.18 9.80
N ASP A 64 6.15 -16.65 8.94
CA ASP A 64 6.15 -17.99 8.38
C ASP A 64 7.48 -18.68 8.65
N ALA A 65 7.44 -20.00 8.80
CA ALA A 65 8.65 -20.83 8.95
C ALA A 65 9.49 -20.90 7.66
N MET A 66 8.94 -20.44 6.54
CA MET A 66 9.59 -20.28 5.24
C MET A 66 9.00 -19.05 4.57
N PRO A 67 9.80 -18.18 3.95
CA PRO A 67 9.26 -17.08 3.18
C PRO A 67 8.31 -17.58 2.10
N ALA A 68 7.06 -17.09 2.11
CA ALA A 68 6.04 -17.53 1.15
C ALA A 68 6.49 -17.30 -0.30
N TRP A 69 7.26 -16.24 -0.57
CA TRP A 69 7.83 -15.94 -1.87
C TRP A 69 8.89 -16.97 -2.32
N GLN A 70 9.67 -17.56 -1.39
CA GLN A 70 10.62 -18.60 -1.73
C GLN A 70 9.92 -19.87 -2.20
N ALA A 71 8.88 -20.29 -1.48
CA ALA A 71 8.08 -21.45 -1.86
C ALA A 71 7.38 -21.27 -3.22
N LEU A 72 6.95 -20.05 -3.53
CA LEU A 72 6.35 -19.72 -4.83
C LEU A 72 7.41 -19.69 -5.93
N ALA A 73 8.56 -19.10 -5.66
CA ALA A 73 9.69 -19.07 -6.58
C ALA A 73 10.16 -20.49 -6.97
N ASP A 74 10.29 -21.39 -6.00
CA ASP A 74 10.68 -22.78 -6.24
C ASP A 74 9.66 -23.53 -7.11
N LYS A 75 8.37 -23.28 -6.92
CA LYS A 75 7.32 -23.84 -7.78
C LYS A 75 7.43 -23.31 -9.22
N THR A 76 7.69 -22.03 -9.37
CA THR A 76 7.78 -21.36 -10.68
C THR A 76 8.96 -21.89 -11.48
N VAL A 77 10.12 -22.09 -10.85
CA VAL A 77 11.31 -22.66 -11.52
C VAL A 77 11.09 -24.11 -11.91
N LYS A 78 10.43 -24.91 -11.07
CA LYS A 78 10.14 -26.33 -11.33
C LYS A 78 9.06 -26.54 -12.39
N ALA A 79 8.25 -25.55 -12.70
CA ALA A 79 7.18 -25.62 -13.71
C ALA A 79 7.66 -25.31 -15.14
N GLU A 80 8.81 -25.83 -15.55
CA GLU A 80 9.35 -25.83 -16.93
C GLU A 80 9.47 -24.44 -17.59
N GLY A 81 10.04 -23.48 -16.91
CA GLY A 81 10.41 -22.18 -17.52
C GLY A 81 9.24 -21.30 -17.98
N LYS A 82 8.01 -21.68 -17.73
CA LYS A 82 6.85 -20.79 -17.86
C LYS A 82 6.79 -19.89 -16.64
N LEU A 83 7.66 -18.91 -16.65
CA LEU A 83 7.74 -17.88 -15.61
C LEU A 83 6.43 -17.10 -15.58
N GLU A 84 5.58 -17.38 -14.59
CA GLU A 84 4.53 -16.44 -14.22
C GLU A 84 5.20 -15.17 -13.70
N TRP A 85 4.78 -14.05 -14.24
CA TRP A 85 5.31 -12.76 -13.88
C TRP A 85 4.82 -12.37 -12.48
N GLY A 86 5.74 -12.29 -11.53
CA GLY A 86 5.48 -11.89 -10.15
C GLY A 86 5.25 -13.05 -9.18
N THR A 87 5.58 -12.81 -7.93
CA THR A 87 5.47 -13.77 -6.83
C THR A 87 4.06 -13.87 -6.24
N SER A 88 3.12 -13.04 -6.66
CA SER A 88 1.80 -12.89 -6.04
C SER A 88 0.61 -13.38 -6.87
N GLY A 89 0.80 -13.79 -8.13
CA GLY A 89 -0.30 -14.12 -9.05
C GLY A 89 -1.15 -12.90 -9.45
N ALA A 90 -0.88 -11.72 -8.91
CA ALA A 90 -1.46 -10.47 -9.37
C ALA A 90 -0.74 -10.00 -10.63
N GLY A 91 -1.47 -9.43 -11.57
CA GLY A 91 -0.92 -8.71 -12.70
C GLY A 91 -0.13 -7.48 -12.24
N LYS A 92 0.60 -6.89 -13.18
CA LYS A 92 1.28 -5.63 -12.91
C LYS A 92 0.28 -4.53 -12.59
N TYR A 93 0.65 -3.66 -11.65
CA TYR A 93 -0.07 -2.43 -11.38
C TYR A 93 -0.05 -1.54 -12.63
N ALA A 94 -1.21 -1.29 -13.19
CA ALA A 94 -1.41 -0.45 -14.36
C ALA A 94 -2.85 0.05 -14.42
N GLY A 95 -3.07 1.14 -15.11
CA GLY A 95 -4.38 1.70 -15.41
C GLY A 95 -4.23 2.96 -16.23
N PHE A 96 -5.00 3.06 -17.30
CA PHE A 96 -5.04 4.23 -18.17
C PHE A 96 -6.22 4.15 -19.11
N GLY A 97 -6.66 5.29 -19.61
CA GLY A 97 -7.66 5.40 -20.66
C GLY A 97 -9.03 4.90 -20.25
N THR A 98 -9.77 4.42 -21.24
CA THR A 98 -11.08 3.80 -21.06
C THR A 98 -10.96 2.36 -20.60
N ALA A 99 -12.06 1.78 -20.12
CA ALA A 99 -12.16 0.34 -19.82
C ALA A 99 -11.70 -0.54 -20.99
N ALA A 100 -12.01 -0.15 -22.24
CA ALA A 100 -11.59 -0.87 -23.44
C ALA A 100 -10.07 -0.77 -23.69
N ASP A 101 -9.46 0.39 -23.44
CA ASP A 101 -8.01 0.56 -23.57
C ASP A 101 -7.26 -0.33 -22.56
N TYR A 102 -7.74 -0.37 -21.33
CA TYR A 102 -7.15 -1.23 -20.30
C TYR A 102 -7.38 -2.71 -20.57
N ARG A 103 -8.55 -3.11 -21.07
CA ARG A 103 -8.82 -4.47 -21.53
C ARG A 103 -7.84 -4.90 -22.63
N ASP A 104 -7.65 -4.07 -23.65
CA ASP A 104 -6.74 -4.37 -24.78
C ASP A 104 -5.31 -4.57 -24.27
N TYR A 105 -4.85 -3.70 -23.36
CA TYR A 105 -3.57 -3.88 -22.67
C TYR A 105 -3.48 -5.23 -21.94
N LEU A 106 -4.51 -5.66 -21.23
CA LEU A 106 -4.52 -6.96 -20.54
C LEU A 106 -4.47 -8.13 -21.53
N ILE A 107 -5.13 -8.00 -22.69
CA ILE A 107 -5.06 -9.00 -23.77
C ILE A 107 -3.63 -9.11 -24.30
N ASP A 108 -2.97 -8.00 -24.57
CA ASP A 108 -1.58 -7.97 -25.04
C ASP A 108 -0.64 -8.58 -23.99
N MET A 109 -0.82 -8.25 -22.71
CA MET A 109 -0.05 -8.87 -21.63
C MET A 109 -0.25 -10.39 -21.60
N HIS A 110 -1.47 -10.89 -21.76
CA HIS A 110 -1.74 -12.33 -21.80
C HIS A 110 -1.11 -12.99 -23.01
N ALA A 111 -1.13 -12.34 -24.18
CA ALA A 111 -0.49 -12.83 -25.41
C ALA A 111 1.03 -13.00 -25.25
N MET A 112 1.65 -12.13 -24.43
CA MET A 112 3.08 -12.22 -24.08
C MET A 112 3.38 -13.24 -22.95
N GLY A 113 2.40 -14.05 -22.55
CA GLY A 113 2.56 -15.03 -21.47
C GLY A 113 2.45 -14.43 -20.05
N ARG A 114 2.08 -13.16 -19.92
CA ARG A 114 1.95 -12.44 -18.63
C ARG A 114 0.53 -12.52 -18.10
N LYS A 115 0.07 -13.72 -17.76
CA LYS A 115 -1.29 -14.01 -17.32
C LYS A 115 -1.47 -13.66 -15.85
N GLY A 116 -1.69 -12.38 -15.54
CA GLY A 116 -2.01 -11.91 -14.19
C GLY A 116 -3.45 -11.41 -14.10
N ALA A 117 -4.02 -11.42 -12.89
CA ALA A 117 -5.29 -10.76 -12.60
C ALA A 117 -5.15 -9.23 -12.74
N PRO A 118 -6.23 -8.50 -13.05
CA PRO A 118 -6.20 -7.04 -13.03
C PRO A 118 -5.69 -6.49 -11.70
N ASN A 119 -4.73 -5.58 -11.76
CA ASN A 119 -4.22 -4.82 -10.64
C ASN A 119 -4.35 -3.34 -11.03
N MET A 120 -5.55 -2.80 -10.79
CA MET A 120 -6.01 -1.56 -11.40
C MET A 120 -5.56 -0.33 -10.65
N ALA A 121 -4.83 0.55 -11.34
CA ALA A 121 -4.85 1.97 -11.03
C ALA A 121 -6.17 2.54 -11.55
N ILE A 122 -6.96 3.15 -10.71
CA ILE A 122 -8.21 3.81 -11.07
C ILE A 122 -7.95 5.32 -11.10
N ASP A 123 -8.53 6.04 -12.06
CA ASP A 123 -8.24 7.45 -12.28
C ASP A 123 -8.75 8.38 -11.17
N LEU A 124 -8.29 9.62 -11.16
CA LEU A 124 -8.63 10.58 -10.12
C LEU A 124 -10.11 10.96 -10.10
N PRO A 125 -10.79 11.21 -11.24
CA PRO A 125 -12.23 11.47 -11.22
C PRO A 125 -13.00 10.37 -10.52
N THR A 126 -12.80 9.11 -10.90
CA THR A 126 -13.43 7.97 -10.23
C THR A 126 -13.11 7.92 -8.73
N GLN A 127 -11.85 8.13 -8.34
CA GLN A 127 -11.44 8.11 -6.93
C GLN A 127 -12.10 9.21 -6.11
N CYS A 128 -12.43 10.34 -6.73
CA CYS A 128 -13.13 11.48 -6.13
C CYS A 128 -14.66 11.40 -6.30
N GLY A 129 -15.17 10.32 -6.90
CA GLY A 129 -16.61 10.10 -7.07
C GLY A 129 -17.26 10.99 -8.11
N TYR A 130 -16.53 11.29 -9.20
CA TYR A 130 -17.03 12.02 -10.37
C TYR A 130 -17.07 11.10 -11.58
N ASP A 131 -18.12 11.25 -12.39
CA ASP A 131 -18.22 10.63 -13.70
C ASP A 131 -17.34 11.35 -14.73
N SER A 132 -17.02 10.66 -15.81
CA SER A 132 -16.14 11.20 -16.86
C SER A 132 -16.72 12.42 -17.61
N ASP A 133 -18.03 12.69 -17.51
CA ASP A 133 -18.70 13.84 -18.13
C ASP A 133 -18.89 15.04 -17.16
N ASP A 134 -18.35 14.95 -15.95
CA ASP A 134 -18.40 16.03 -14.96
C ASP A 134 -17.32 17.11 -15.23
N GLU A 135 -17.63 18.37 -14.90
CA GLU A 135 -16.70 19.49 -15.08
C GLU A 135 -15.40 19.36 -14.29
N HIS A 136 -15.42 18.69 -13.13
CA HIS A 136 -14.23 18.41 -12.30
C HIS A 136 -13.34 17.32 -12.89
N ALA A 137 -13.84 16.53 -13.84
CA ALA A 137 -13.08 15.45 -14.47
C ALA A 137 -12.29 15.89 -15.70
N VAL A 138 -12.55 17.10 -16.21
CA VAL A 138 -11.96 17.61 -17.46
C VAL A 138 -10.43 17.55 -17.42
N GLY A 139 -9.85 16.87 -18.38
CA GLY A 139 -8.42 16.72 -18.54
C GLY A 139 -7.75 15.66 -17.64
N GLU A 140 -8.51 14.98 -16.76
CA GLU A 140 -7.99 13.95 -15.85
C GLU A 140 -8.50 12.54 -16.15
N VAL A 141 -9.54 12.41 -17.00
CA VAL A 141 -10.17 11.13 -17.34
C VAL A 141 -9.16 10.17 -17.99
N GLY A 142 -8.95 9.03 -17.36
CA GLY A 142 -8.06 7.97 -17.87
C GLY A 142 -6.59 8.31 -17.88
N ARG A 143 -6.12 9.38 -17.22
CA ARG A 143 -4.71 9.82 -17.25
C ARG A 143 -3.81 9.05 -16.28
N VAL A 144 -4.19 8.95 -15.02
CA VAL A 144 -3.37 8.35 -13.95
C VAL A 144 -4.01 7.03 -13.46
N GLY A 145 -4.87 6.47 -14.26
CA GLY A 145 -5.61 5.27 -13.98
C GLY A 145 -6.66 5.02 -15.05
N VAL A 146 -7.35 3.90 -14.99
CA VAL A 146 -8.49 3.60 -15.86
C VAL A 146 -9.74 4.30 -15.34
N ALA A 147 -10.51 4.93 -16.24
CA ALA A 147 -11.79 5.55 -15.92
C ALA A 147 -12.87 4.47 -15.68
N ILE A 148 -13.58 4.59 -14.57
CA ILE A 148 -14.67 3.67 -14.18
C ILE A 148 -15.90 4.49 -13.79
N ASP A 149 -16.88 4.54 -14.68
CA ASP A 149 -18.14 5.22 -14.41
C ASP A 149 -19.23 4.28 -13.89
N SER A 150 -19.20 2.99 -14.27
CA SER A 150 -20.28 2.05 -14.00
C SER A 150 -19.86 0.57 -14.03
N LEU A 151 -20.80 -0.33 -13.73
CA LEU A 151 -20.64 -1.78 -13.89
C LEU A 151 -20.25 -2.17 -15.31
N ARG A 152 -20.67 -1.40 -16.33
CA ARG A 152 -20.34 -1.65 -17.75
C ARG A 152 -18.81 -1.64 -17.97
N ASP A 153 -18.08 -0.79 -17.27
CA ASP A 153 -16.63 -0.73 -17.40
C ASP A 153 -15.96 -2.00 -16.86
N PHE A 154 -16.48 -2.57 -15.77
CA PHE A 154 -16.05 -3.86 -15.26
C PHE A 154 -16.36 -5.01 -16.22
N GLU A 155 -17.54 -5.02 -16.83
CA GLU A 155 -17.91 -6.02 -17.85
C GLU A 155 -16.90 -6.01 -19.00
N ILE A 156 -16.49 -4.82 -19.47
CA ILE A 156 -15.51 -4.65 -20.54
C ILE A 156 -14.11 -5.11 -20.09
N ILE A 157 -13.61 -4.64 -18.96
CA ILE A 157 -12.28 -4.98 -18.46
C ILE A 157 -12.12 -6.48 -18.26
N TYR A 158 -13.14 -7.14 -17.71
CA TYR A 158 -13.09 -8.57 -17.41
C TYR A 158 -13.54 -9.47 -18.58
N GLU A 159 -13.80 -8.92 -19.76
CA GLU A 159 -14.17 -9.70 -20.95
C GLU A 159 -13.18 -10.83 -21.29
N PRO A 160 -11.83 -10.62 -21.24
CA PRO A 160 -10.85 -11.66 -21.50
C PRO A 160 -10.71 -12.71 -20.37
N TYR A 161 -11.26 -12.42 -19.19
CA TYR A 161 -11.14 -13.29 -18.03
C TYR A 161 -12.28 -14.30 -17.97
N LYS A 162 -12.04 -15.48 -18.58
CA LYS A 162 -13.01 -16.60 -18.68
C LYS A 162 -12.29 -17.94 -18.46
N GLY A 163 -13.02 -18.97 -18.12
CA GLY A 163 -12.48 -20.32 -17.96
C GLY A 163 -11.48 -20.41 -16.81
N ASP A 164 -10.23 -20.76 -17.11
CA ASP A 164 -9.16 -20.91 -16.11
C ASP A 164 -8.69 -19.57 -15.51
N LEU A 165 -9.09 -18.45 -16.10
CA LEU A 165 -8.81 -17.11 -15.62
C LEU A 165 -10.07 -16.40 -15.11
N ASP A 166 -11.19 -17.09 -14.90
CA ASP A 166 -12.41 -16.43 -14.42
C ASP A 166 -12.29 -15.92 -12.97
N LEU A 167 -13.24 -15.09 -12.56
CA LEU A 167 -13.20 -14.34 -11.29
C LEU A 167 -12.98 -15.24 -10.05
N ASP A 168 -13.37 -16.50 -10.09
CA ASP A 168 -13.13 -17.44 -8.99
C ASP A 168 -11.73 -18.07 -9.01
N LYS A 169 -10.93 -17.83 -10.05
CA LYS A 169 -9.57 -18.35 -10.23
C LYS A 169 -8.49 -17.29 -10.00
N ILE A 170 -8.83 -16.03 -10.18
CA ILE A 170 -7.91 -14.90 -10.09
C ILE A 170 -8.07 -14.13 -8.78
N ALA A 171 -7.15 -13.20 -8.51
CA ALA A 171 -7.22 -12.27 -7.38
C ALA A 171 -6.96 -10.85 -7.87
N SER A 172 -8.03 -10.07 -8.07
CA SER A 172 -7.94 -8.69 -8.58
C SER A 172 -7.61 -7.69 -7.48
N ASN A 173 -6.84 -6.66 -7.81
CA ASN A 173 -6.53 -5.56 -6.91
C ASN A 173 -7.08 -4.24 -7.44
N PHE A 174 -7.52 -3.37 -6.54
CA PHE A 174 -8.19 -2.11 -6.87
C PHE A 174 -7.60 -0.97 -6.05
N THR A 175 -7.00 0.01 -6.72
CA THR A 175 -6.53 1.23 -6.05
C THR A 175 -7.69 2.21 -5.96
N ILE A 176 -8.47 2.06 -4.91
CA ILE A 176 -9.68 2.85 -4.63
C ILE A 176 -9.89 2.99 -3.13
N ASN A 177 -10.35 4.14 -2.67
CA ASN A 177 -10.56 4.46 -1.26
C ASN A 177 -11.97 4.99 -0.99
N ALA A 178 -12.27 6.26 -1.25
CA ALA A 178 -13.56 6.84 -0.91
C ALA A 178 -14.77 6.08 -1.53
N PRO A 179 -14.81 5.79 -2.85
CA PRO A 179 -15.89 5.00 -3.45
C PRO A 179 -15.60 3.49 -3.49
N ALA A 180 -14.74 2.96 -2.60
CA ALA A 180 -14.38 1.54 -2.60
C ALA A 180 -15.59 0.61 -2.48
N ILE A 181 -16.61 1.01 -1.72
CA ILE A 181 -17.86 0.26 -1.57
C ILE A 181 -18.56 0.03 -2.93
N ILE A 182 -18.51 1.00 -3.83
CA ILE A 182 -19.11 0.93 -5.17
C ILE A 182 -18.31 -0.04 -6.05
N ILE A 183 -17.01 0.06 -6.05
CA ILE A 183 -16.11 -0.81 -6.84
C ILE A 183 -16.20 -2.28 -6.38
N ILE A 184 -16.30 -2.52 -5.08
CA ILE A 184 -16.52 -3.86 -4.54
C ILE A 184 -17.89 -4.39 -4.94
N ALA A 185 -18.94 -3.55 -4.92
CA ALA A 185 -20.26 -3.90 -5.40
C ALA A 185 -20.25 -4.25 -6.89
N MET A 186 -19.51 -3.51 -7.75
CA MET A 186 -19.34 -3.82 -9.17
C MET A 186 -18.68 -5.18 -9.39
N TYR A 187 -17.62 -5.49 -8.63
CA TYR A 187 -16.94 -6.78 -8.73
C TYR A 187 -17.83 -7.95 -8.30
N ALA A 188 -18.61 -7.77 -7.24
CA ALA A 188 -19.58 -8.75 -6.78
C ALA A 188 -20.77 -8.91 -7.77
N ALA A 189 -21.29 -7.81 -8.31
CA ALA A 189 -22.38 -7.83 -9.31
C ALA A 189 -21.96 -8.53 -10.62
N LEU A 190 -20.74 -8.27 -11.10
CA LEU A 190 -20.18 -8.98 -12.25
C LEU A 190 -20.07 -10.49 -12.01
N ALA A 191 -19.67 -10.89 -10.80
CA ALA A 191 -19.61 -12.30 -10.44
C ALA A 191 -21.02 -12.94 -10.41
N GLU A 192 -22.02 -12.25 -9.89
CA GLU A 192 -23.42 -12.70 -9.90
C GLU A 192 -23.94 -12.88 -11.34
N GLN A 193 -23.70 -11.91 -12.23
CA GLN A 193 -24.05 -12.01 -13.65
C GLN A 193 -23.44 -13.25 -14.33
N ARG A 194 -22.24 -13.66 -13.90
CA ARG A 194 -21.54 -14.85 -14.41
C ARG A 194 -21.89 -16.15 -13.68
N GLY A 195 -22.82 -16.11 -12.71
CA GLY A 195 -23.15 -17.27 -11.90
C GLY A 195 -22.04 -17.74 -10.97
N ILE A 196 -21.09 -16.87 -10.65
CA ILE A 196 -19.96 -17.18 -9.77
C ILE A 196 -20.34 -16.80 -8.33
N PRO A 197 -20.34 -17.75 -7.38
CA PRO A 197 -20.64 -17.44 -5.99
C PRO A 197 -19.63 -16.46 -5.37
N HIS A 198 -20.11 -15.42 -4.69
CA HIS A 198 -19.28 -14.39 -4.05
C HIS A 198 -18.22 -14.97 -3.11
N LYS A 199 -18.53 -16.08 -2.41
CA LYS A 199 -17.60 -16.77 -1.50
C LYS A 199 -16.33 -17.32 -2.17
N LYS A 200 -16.30 -17.39 -3.51
CA LYS A 200 -15.11 -17.79 -4.27
C LYS A 200 -14.22 -16.61 -4.66
N LEU A 201 -14.74 -15.39 -4.63
CA LEU A 201 -14.02 -14.20 -5.05
C LEU A 201 -12.81 -13.95 -4.17
N ARG A 202 -11.73 -13.52 -4.83
CA ARG A 202 -10.48 -13.09 -4.21
C ARG A 202 -10.11 -11.73 -4.78
N GLY A 203 -9.48 -10.94 -3.95
CA GLY A 203 -9.02 -9.62 -4.38
C GLY A 203 -8.63 -8.77 -3.19
N THR A 204 -8.14 -7.58 -3.48
CA THR A 204 -7.74 -6.60 -2.48
C THR A 204 -8.04 -5.21 -2.99
N PRO A 205 -9.01 -4.50 -2.41
CA PRO A 205 -9.12 -3.06 -2.57
C PRO A 205 -8.11 -2.37 -1.66
N GLN A 206 -7.74 -1.16 -1.97
CA GLN A 206 -7.01 -0.36 -1.00
C GLN A 206 -7.90 -0.08 0.20
N ASN A 207 -9.06 0.52 -0.02
CA ASN A 207 -10.10 0.78 0.99
C ASN A 207 -9.51 1.28 2.33
N ASP A 208 -8.56 2.20 2.24
CA ASP A 208 -7.82 2.81 3.34
C ASP A 208 -8.08 4.31 3.35
N ILE A 209 -9.31 4.66 3.72
CA ILE A 209 -9.81 6.04 3.57
C ILE A 209 -9.14 7.03 4.52
N LEU A 210 -8.79 6.62 5.76
CA LEU A 210 -8.26 7.56 6.74
C LEU A 210 -6.91 8.15 6.35
N LYS A 211 -6.05 7.39 5.64
CA LYS A 211 -4.78 7.92 5.15
C LYS A 211 -4.95 8.99 4.08
N GLU A 212 -6.07 8.99 3.34
CA GLU A 212 -6.33 9.97 2.28
C GLU A 212 -6.42 11.39 2.82
N TYR A 213 -6.94 11.56 4.04
CA TYR A 213 -6.97 12.86 4.72
C TYR A 213 -5.58 13.38 5.13
N VAL A 214 -4.58 12.49 5.18
CA VAL A 214 -3.23 12.83 5.65
C VAL A 214 -2.25 13.06 4.51
N GLY A 215 -2.27 12.18 3.50
CA GLY A 215 -1.15 12.10 2.56
C GLY A 215 -1.48 12.11 1.08
N ARG A 216 -2.74 11.83 0.64
CA ARG A 216 -3.03 11.67 -0.78
C ARG A 216 -4.15 12.55 -1.34
N GLY A 217 -5.17 12.84 -0.53
CA GLY A 217 -6.20 13.82 -0.87
C GLY A 217 -7.40 13.31 -1.68
N THR A 218 -7.50 12.00 -1.97
CA THR A 218 -8.66 11.42 -2.69
C THR A 218 -9.75 10.98 -1.72
N TYR A 219 -10.32 11.91 -0.99
CA TYR A 219 -11.47 11.70 -0.10
C TYR A 219 -12.69 12.47 -0.60
N ILE A 220 -13.89 12.01 -0.24
CA ILE A 220 -15.17 12.62 -0.62
C ILE A 220 -15.92 13.10 0.63
N PHE A 221 -16.13 12.22 1.57
CA PHE A 221 -16.96 12.43 2.76
C PHE A 221 -16.14 12.79 3.99
N PRO A 222 -16.73 13.39 5.05
CA PRO A 222 -16.05 13.53 6.34
C PRO A 222 -15.60 12.18 6.92
N PRO A 223 -14.60 12.15 7.83
CA PRO A 223 -14.02 10.90 8.32
C PRO A 223 -15.02 9.90 8.94
N ALA A 224 -15.99 10.38 9.72
CA ALA A 224 -16.96 9.50 10.39
C ALA A 224 -17.91 8.79 9.39
N PRO A 225 -18.59 9.47 8.44
CA PRO A 225 -19.33 8.81 7.37
C PRO A 225 -18.47 7.89 6.50
N ALA A 226 -17.23 8.28 6.21
CA ALA A 226 -16.30 7.43 5.45
C ALA A 226 -16.00 6.13 6.18
N LEU A 227 -15.85 6.15 7.51
CA LEU A 227 -15.71 4.94 8.33
C LEU A 227 -16.99 4.09 8.35
N ARG A 228 -18.18 4.71 8.28
CA ARG A 228 -19.43 3.95 8.12
C ARG A 228 -19.42 3.16 6.81
N LEU A 229 -19.02 3.75 5.70
CA LEU A 229 -18.88 3.05 4.41
C LEU A 229 -17.85 1.91 4.50
N PHE A 230 -16.74 2.15 5.21
CA PHE A 230 -15.75 1.11 5.49
C PHE A 230 -16.36 -0.05 6.30
N ARG A 231 -17.07 0.24 7.39
CA ARG A 231 -17.78 -0.76 8.22
C ARG A 231 -18.73 -1.61 7.38
N ASP A 232 -19.56 -0.96 6.57
CA ASP A 232 -20.55 -1.64 5.74
C ASP A 232 -19.89 -2.56 4.71
N THR A 233 -18.78 -2.12 4.13
CA THR A 233 -17.93 -2.94 3.24
C THR A 233 -17.30 -4.12 3.99
N LEU A 234 -16.78 -3.89 5.20
CA LEU A 234 -16.19 -4.94 6.04
C LEU A 234 -17.22 -6.04 6.34
N VAL A 235 -18.40 -5.65 6.79
CA VAL A 235 -19.48 -6.61 7.12
C VAL A 235 -19.87 -7.41 5.89
N PHE A 236 -20.09 -6.76 4.76
CA PHE A 236 -20.43 -7.45 3.52
C PHE A 236 -19.36 -8.45 3.07
N CYS A 237 -18.09 -8.03 3.07
CA CYS A 237 -16.99 -8.91 2.68
C CYS A 237 -16.84 -10.09 3.65
N ASN A 238 -16.95 -9.84 4.95
CA ASN A 238 -16.85 -10.89 5.96
C ASN A 238 -17.92 -11.97 5.78
N GLU A 239 -19.15 -11.57 5.48
CA GLU A 239 -20.29 -12.48 5.34
C GLU A 239 -20.36 -13.17 3.97
N ASN A 240 -20.06 -12.44 2.90
CA ASN A 240 -20.33 -12.90 1.53
C ASN A 240 -19.05 -13.27 0.76
N MET A 241 -17.90 -12.68 1.09
CA MET A 241 -16.65 -12.81 0.36
C MET A 241 -15.48 -13.20 1.28
N PRO A 242 -15.53 -14.34 1.99
CA PRO A 242 -14.58 -14.68 3.07
C PRO A 242 -13.13 -14.85 2.60
N LYS A 243 -12.87 -14.89 1.29
CA LYS A 243 -11.52 -14.97 0.70
C LYS A 243 -11.02 -13.62 0.19
N PHE A 244 -11.84 -12.59 0.21
CA PHE A 244 -11.53 -11.24 -0.25
C PHE A 244 -10.90 -10.45 0.90
N ASN A 245 -9.83 -9.69 0.63
CA ASN A 245 -9.26 -8.82 1.64
C ASN A 245 -10.09 -7.55 1.76
N ILE A 246 -10.27 -7.07 2.99
CA ILE A 246 -11.19 -5.97 3.28
C ILE A 246 -10.50 -4.62 3.02
N THR A 247 -9.22 -4.54 3.37
CA THR A 247 -8.43 -3.32 3.27
C THR A 247 -6.96 -3.64 3.04
N SER A 248 -6.23 -2.65 2.54
CA SER A 248 -4.78 -2.67 2.45
C SER A 248 -4.23 -1.35 2.98
N ILE A 249 -3.84 -1.34 4.26
CA ILE A 249 -3.33 -0.15 4.96
C ILE A 249 -2.01 0.28 4.33
N GLY A 250 -1.94 1.53 3.86
CA GLY A 250 -0.84 2.05 3.06
C GLY A 250 -0.10 3.21 3.73
N GLY A 251 0.78 2.91 4.68
CA GLY A 251 1.57 3.92 5.40
C GLY A 251 2.50 4.75 4.52
N TYR A 252 3.01 4.16 3.42
CA TYR A 252 3.96 4.84 2.54
C TYR A 252 3.43 6.14 1.94
N HIS A 253 2.13 6.28 1.68
CA HIS A 253 1.56 7.53 1.18
C HIS A 253 1.75 8.69 2.18
N MET A 254 1.62 8.40 3.46
CA MET A 254 1.84 9.39 4.51
C MET A 254 3.33 9.72 4.66
N ARG A 255 4.21 8.72 4.45
CA ARG A 255 5.67 8.97 4.39
C ARG A 255 6.06 9.84 3.21
N GLU A 256 5.48 9.60 2.02
CA GLU A 256 5.66 10.46 0.85
C GLU A 256 5.21 11.91 1.13
N ALA A 257 4.20 12.08 1.98
CA ALA A 257 3.73 13.39 2.44
C ALA A 257 4.64 14.03 3.51
N GLY A 258 5.64 13.30 4.05
CA GLY A 258 6.69 13.86 4.88
C GLY A 258 6.83 13.31 6.31
N ILE A 259 5.99 12.40 6.77
CA ILE A 259 6.15 11.83 8.13
C ILE A 259 7.39 10.94 8.25
N THR A 260 7.88 10.76 9.48
CA THR A 260 9.00 9.87 9.77
C THR A 260 8.57 8.39 9.73
N ARG A 261 9.55 7.49 9.81
CA ARG A 261 9.31 6.03 9.86
C ARG A 261 8.53 5.62 11.11
N GLU A 262 8.87 6.18 12.25
CA GLU A 262 8.21 5.91 13.52
C GLU A 262 6.76 6.43 13.51
N GLN A 263 6.55 7.58 12.89
CA GLN A 263 5.21 8.14 12.67
C GLN A 263 4.40 7.30 11.66
N ASP A 264 5.02 6.78 10.59
CA ASP A 264 4.37 5.83 9.68
C ASP A 264 3.83 4.62 10.44
N LEU A 265 4.67 4.01 11.29
CA LEU A 265 4.24 2.87 12.10
C LEU A 265 3.08 3.24 13.04
N ALA A 266 3.20 4.35 13.77
CA ALA A 266 2.17 4.81 14.70
C ALA A 266 0.86 5.15 13.98
N PHE A 267 0.93 5.90 12.88
CA PHE A 267 -0.26 6.31 12.10
C PHE A 267 -0.95 5.10 11.47
N SER A 268 -0.18 4.17 10.89
CA SER A 268 -0.73 2.94 10.32
C SER A 268 -1.40 2.06 11.37
N LEU A 269 -0.83 1.98 12.58
CA LEU A 269 -1.43 1.21 13.67
C LEU A 269 -2.70 1.84 14.21
N VAL A 270 -2.74 3.17 14.41
CA VAL A 270 -3.94 3.84 14.92
C VAL A 270 -5.07 3.86 13.88
N ILE A 271 -4.75 3.97 12.59
CA ILE A 271 -5.71 3.81 11.50
C ILE A 271 -6.23 2.37 11.46
N GLY A 272 -5.33 1.39 11.55
CA GLY A 272 -5.70 -0.02 11.63
C GLY A 272 -6.60 -0.32 12.83
N ALA A 273 -6.32 0.25 14.00
CA ALA A 273 -7.14 0.13 15.19
C ALA A 273 -8.55 0.71 14.98
N ALA A 274 -8.66 1.88 14.32
CA ALA A 274 -9.96 2.47 13.98
C ALA A 274 -10.78 1.56 13.05
N TYR A 275 -10.14 0.94 12.07
CA TYR A 275 -10.80 -0.01 11.17
C TYR A 275 -11.21 -1.31 11.87
N LEU A 276 -10.36 -1.87 12.73
CA LEU A 276 -10.69 -3.06 13.52
C LEU A 276 -11.87 -2.80 14.45
N GLN A 277 -11.92 -1.61 15.05
CA GLN A 277 -13.03 -1.21 15.93
C GLN A 277 -14.36 -1.21 15.17
N GLN A 278 -14.39 -0.79 13.89
CA GLN A 278 -15.62 -0.82 13.08
C GLN A 278 -16.21 -2.25 12.97
N GLY A 279 -15.35 -3.27 12.85
CA GLY A 279 -15.78 -4.66 12.82
C GLY A 279 -16.33 -5.13 14.18
N ILE A 280 -15.67 -4.76 15.27
CA ILE A 280 -16.12 -5.06 16.64
C ILE A 280 -17.47 -4.38 16.93
N ASP A 281 -17.60 -3.09 16.60
CA ASP A 281 -18.83 -2.33 16.80
C ASP A 281 -20.02 -2.89 15.98
N ALA A 282 -19.70 -3.52 14.83
CA ALA A 282 -20.67 -4.27 14.03
C ALA A 282 -20.96 -5.69 14.58
N GLY A 283 -20.45 -6.04 15.76
CA GLY A 283 -20.67 -7.34 16.42
C GLY A 283 -19.93 -8.51 15.77
N LYS A 284 -18.87 -8.27 14.99
CA LYS A 284 -18.09 -9.33 14.36
C LYS A 284 -16.97 -9.80 15.28
N ASP A 285 -16.72 -11.12 15.28
CA ASP A 285 -15.57 -11.69 15.95
C ASP A 285 -14.27 -11.26 15.25
N ILE A 286 -13.32 -10.74 16.02
CA ILE A 286 -12.02 -10.25 15.52
C ILE A 286 -11.30 -11.29 14.65
N ASP A 287 -11.34 -12.56 15.03
CA ASP A 287 -10.68 -13.64 14.33
C ASP A 287 -11.37 -14.03 13.00
N SER A 288 -12.60 -13.55 12.78
CA SER A 288 -13.33 -13.76 11.53
C SER A 288 -12.88 -12.82 10.40
N PHE A 289 -12.48 -11.58 10.72
CA PHE A 289 -12.19 -10.55 9.72
C PHE A 289 -10.75 -10.02 9.75
N ALA A 290 -10.07 -9.94 10.92
CA ALA A 290 -8.71 -9.44 11.00
C ALA A 290 -7.70 -10.18 10.09
N PRO A 291 -7.83 -11.52 9.84
CA PRO A 291 -6.98 -12.21 8.87
C PRO A 291 -7.11 -11.68 7.43
N ARG A 292 -8.08 -10.81 7.14
CA ARG A 292 -8.32 -10.18 5.83
C ARG A 292 -7.85 -8.73 5.75
N PHE A 293 -7.25 -8.23 6.81
CA PHE A 293 -6.50 -6.98 6.77
C PHE A 293 -5.13 -7.23 6.14
N THR A 294 -4.73 -6.35 5.26
CA THR A 294 -3.44 -6.39 4.59
C THR A 294 -2.74 -5.04 4.70
N PHE A 295 -1.46 -5.04 4.39
CA PHE A 295 -0.64 -3.82 4.36
C PHE A 295 0.00 -3.69 2.99
N ASN A 296 0.03 -2.47 2.45
CA ASN A 296 0.68 -2.15 1.20
C ASN A 296 1.70 -1.05 1.42
N GLY A 297 2.93 -1.26 0.94
CA GLY A 297 3.97 -0.27 1.05
C GLY A 297 4.31 0.09 2.49
N PHE A 298 4.19 -0.85 3.40
CA PHE A 298 4.62 -0.69 4.79
C PHE A 298 6.13 -0.74 4.82
N GLY A 299 6.77 0.41 5.00
CA GLY A 299 8.19 0.58 4.78
C GLY A 299 8.51 1.15 3.38
N GLY A 300 9.71 0.94 2.89
CA GLY A 300 10.14 1.39 1.56
C GLY A 300 11.20 2.49 1.59
N SER A 301 12.36 2.17 2.11
CA SER A 301 13.51 3.07 2.20
C SER A 301 14.81 2.35 1.85
N MET A 302 15.79 3.12 1.38
CA MET A 302 17.16 2.62 1.17
C MET A 302 18.02 2.63 2.44
N GLU A 303 17.49 3.09 3.57
CA GLU A 303 18.17 3.01 4.88
C GLU A 303 18.05 1.57 5.41
N ILE A 304 18.86 0.66 4.87
CA ILE A 304 18.74 -0.81 5.01
C ILE A 304 18.44 -1.23 6.44
N TYR A 305 19.27 -0.81 7.39
CA TYR A 305 19.14 -1.27 8.78
C TYR A 305 17.86 -0.78 9.46
N LYS A 306 17.52 0.48 9.25
CA LYS A 306 16.27 1.04 9.80
C LYS A 306 15.05 0.41 9.17
N GLU A 307 15.14 0.03 7.90
CA GLU A 307 14.05 -0.64 7.21
C GLU A 307 13.82 -2.05 7.76
N ILE A 308 14.89 -2.81 7.98
CA ILE A 308 14.81 -4.13 8.62
C ILE A 308 14.21 -4.01 10.03
N ALA A 309 14.71 -3.08 10.82
CA ALA A 309 14.22 -2.84 12.19
C ALA A 309 12.74 -2.40 12.21
N PHE A 310 12.32 -1.56 11.23
CA PHE A 310 10.94 -1.13 11.07
C PHE A 310 9.99 -2.31 10.84
N HIS A 311 10.32 -3.21 9.93
CA HIS A 311 9.47 -4.38 9.67
C HIS A 311 9.40 -5.32 10.87
N ARG A 312 10.49 -5.46 11.61
CA ARG A 312 10.52 -6.25 12.86
C ARG A 312 9.64 -5.62 13.94
N ALA A 313 9.76 -4.32 14.16
CA ALA A 313 8.93 -3.56 15.09
C ALA A 313 7.45 -3.59 14.70
N SER A 314 7.14 -3.44 13.41
CA SER A 314 5.78 -3.44 12.89
C SER A 314 5.04 -4.75 13.18
N ARG A 315 5.69 -5.89 12.92
CA ARG A 315 5.11 -7.20 13.23
C ARG A 315 4.83 -7.37 14.72
N ARG A 316 5.77 -6.98 15.56
CA ARG A 316 5.66 -7.08 17.02
C ARG A 316 4.55 -6.19 17.57
N MET A 317 4.48 -4.94 17.15
CA MET A 317 3.48 -3.98 17.61
C MET A 317 2.07 -4.36 17.15
N TRP A 318 1.90 -4.75 15.88
CA TRP A 318 0.62 -5.22 15.36
C TRP A 318 0.13 -6.45 16.12
N ALA A 319 0.98 -7.47 16.27
CA ALA A 319 0.63 -8.69 16.98
C ALA A 319 0.20 -8.42 18.43
N ARG A 320 0.93 -7.55 19.13
CA ARG A 320 0.61 -7.13 20.48
C ARG A 320 -0.74 -6.41 20.54
N MET A 321 -0.98 -5.46 19.66
CA MET A 321 -2.25 -4.71 19.57
C MET A 321 -3.43 -5.65 19.34
N LEU A 322 -3.34 -6.59 18.39
CA LEU A 322 -4.42 -7.55 18.11
C LEU A 322 -4.70 -8.45 19.31
N LYS A 323 -3.65 -8.93 19.98
CA LYS A 323 -3.78 -9.82 21.15
C LYS A 323 -4.29 -9.11 22.39
N GLU A 324 -3.68 -7.98 22.74
CA GLU A 324 -3.91 -7.32 24.03
C GLU A 324 -5.09 -6.35 24.00
N ARG A 325 -5.27 -5.59 22.93
CA ARG A 325 -6.38 -4.63 22.80
C ARG A 325 -7.65 -5.26 22.24
N PHE A 326 -7.52 -6.11 21.22
CA PHE A 326 -8.67 -6.69 20.50
C PHE A 326 -8.97 -8.14 20.87
N GLY A 327 -8.15 -8.78 21.71
CA GLY A 327 -8.40 -10.13 22.22
C GLY A 327 -8.32 -11.25 21.17
N ALA A 328 -7.61 -11.02 20.06
CA ALA A 328 -7.40 -12.01 19.00
C ALA A 328 -6.72 -13.28 19.54
N LYS A 329 -7.24 -14.42 19.14
CA LYS A 329 -6.73 -15.75 19.54
C LYS A 329 -6.08 -16.49 18.38
N ASN A 330 -6.54 -16.23 17.15
CA ASN A 330 -6.00 -16.86 15.95
C ASN A 330 -4.65 -16.19 15.58
N PRO A 331 -3.54 -16.95 15.50
CA PRO A 331 -2.25 -16.40 15.08
C PRO A 331 -2.30 -15.62 13.76
N ARG A 332 -3.14 -16.04 12.79
CA ARG A 332 -3.29 -15.35 11.50
C ARG A 332 -3.87 -13.96 11.62
N SER A 333 -4.68 -13.67 12.63
CA SER A 333 -5.21 -12.34 12.93
C SER A 333 -4.11 -11.38 13.38
N MET A 334 -3.08 -11.90 14.04
CA MET A 334 -1.97 -11.14 14.60
C MET A 334 -0.81 -10.91 13.62
N MET A 335 -0.88 -11.49 12.42
CA MET A 335 0.16 -11.36 11.40
C MET A 335 -0.01 -10.07 10.58
N VAL A 336 1.09 -9.39 10.30
CA VAL A 336 1.15 -8.29 9.33
C VAL A 336 1.20 -8.88 7.92
N ARG A 337 0.04 -9.03 7.29
CA ARG A 337 -0.04 -9.58 5.93
C ARG A 337 0.31 -8.50 4.91
N GLN A 338 1.54 -8.49 4.45
CA GLN A 338 1.99 -7.54 3.44
C GLN A 338 1.67 -8.04 2.03
N ILE A 339 1.09 -7.16 1.20
CA ILE A 339 0.86 -7.42 -0.22
C ILE A 339 2.11 -7.02 -1.01
N SER A 340 2.76 -5.94 -0.63
CA SER A 340 4.03 -5.47 -1.18
C SER A 340 4.85 -4.83 -0.08
N THR A 341 6.10 -5.26 0.06
CA THR A 341 7.08 -4.69 1.00
C THR A 341 8.15 -3.86 0.31
N ALA A 342 8.35 -4.07 -0.97
CA ALA A 342 9.41 -3.42 -1.73
C ALA A 342 8.98 -2.11 -2.38
N SER A 343 7.97 -1.46 -1.85
CA SER A 343 7.70 -0.08 -2.24
C SER A 343 8.83 0.79 -1.71
N ILE A 344 9.95 0.77 -2.42
CA ILE A 344 10.76 1.97 -2.41
C ILE A 344 9.78 3.01 -2.91
N GLY A 345 9.33 3.90 -2.02
CA GLY A 345 8.38 4.91 -2.39
C GLY A 345 8.87 5.70 -3.59
N VAL A 346 7.98 6.31 -4.30
CA VAL A 346 8.29 7.21 -5.41
C VAL A 346 9.34 8.25 -4.96
N SER A 347 9.33 8.65 -3.68
CA SER A 347 10.33 9.53 -3.08
C SER A 347 11.77 9.01 -3.10
N SER A 348 11.98 7.72 -3.23
CA SER A 348 13.31 7.13 -3.34
C SER A 348 13.81 7.06 -4.77
N THR A 349 12.92 7.00 -5.76
CA THR A 349 13.27 7.05 -7.17
C THR A 349 13.33 8.51 -7.64
N GLN A 350 14.25 8.81 -8.54
CA GLN A 350 14.54 10.18 -8.95
C GLN A 350 14.40 10.33 -10.47
N LEU A 351 13.91 11.49 -10.90
CA LEU A 351 13.79 11.86 -12.31
C LEU A 351 15.18 11.98 -12.95
N GLN A 352 16.11 12.57 -12.22
CA GLN A 352 17.48 12.77 -12.67
C GLN A 352 18.24 11.44 -12.66
N ARG A 353 18.92 11.14 -13.78
CA ARG A 353 19.68 9.91 -13.96
C ARG A 353 18.85 8.66 -13.62
N PRO A 354 17.77 8.41 -14.37
CA PRO A 354 16.77 7.39 -14.03
C PRO A 354 17.34 5.97 -13.90
N LEU A 355 18.40 5.61 -14.61
CA LEU A 355 19.05 4.29 -14.45
C LEU A 355 19.59 4.04 -13.04
N ASN A 356 19.94 5.08 -12.27
CA ASN A 356 20.32 4.93 -10.87
C ASN A 356 19.20 4.36 -10.02
N ASN A 357 17.94 4.46 -10.48
CA ASN A 357 16.79 3.90 -9.79
C ASN A 357 16.81 2.36 -9.75
N LEU A 358 17.49 1.70 -10.69
CA LEU A 358 17.73 0.25 -10.61
C LEU A 358 18.51 -0.11 -9.34
N SER A 359 19.62 0.59 -9.07
CA SER A 359 20.39 0.38 -7.84
C SER A 359 19.58 0.70 -6.58
N ARG A 360 18.81 1.80 -6.60
CA ARG A 360 17.94 2.16 -5.48
C ARG A 360 16.90 1.08 -5.19
N SER A 361 16.29 0.55 -6.24
CA SER A 361 15.28 -0.51 -6.17
C SER A 361 15.86 -1.81 -5.60
N VAL A 362 17.03 -2.23 -6.07
CA VAL A 362 17.71 -3.43 -5.55
C VAL A 362 18.04 -3.29 -4.07
N ILE A 363 18.56 -2.13 -3.64
CA ILE A 363 18.90 -1.89 -2.23
C ILE A 363 17.66 -1.96 -1.32
N GLY A 364 16.55 -1.33 -1.74
CA GLY A 364 15.30 -1.42 -0.98
C GLY A 364 14.73 -2.84 -0.93
N GLY A 365 14.80 -3.57 -2.05
CA GLY A 365 14.39 -4.98 -2.09
C GLY A 365 15.26 -5.91 -1.24
N LEU A 366 16.55 -5.62 -1.16
CA LEU A 366 17.46 -6.33 -0.27
C LEU A 366 17.05 -6.13 1.20
N ALA A 367 16.78 -4.88 1.60
CA ALA A 367 16.31 -4.57 2.96
C ALA A 367 14.99 -5.29 3.29
N ALA A 368 14.02 -5.26 2.37
CA ALA A 368 12.75 -5.96 2.52
C ALA A 368 12.96 -7.48 2.67
N GLY A 369 13.76 -8.10 1.81
CA GLY A 369 14.03 -9.53 1.87
C GLY A 369 14.73 -9.96 3.16
N MET A 370 15.74 -9.20 3.61
CA MET A 370 16.42 -9.46 4.88
C MET A 370 15.54 -9.27 6.11
N SER A 371 14.41 -8.59 5.98
CA SER A 371 13.41 -8.45 7.05
C SER A 371 12.32 -9.53 7.02
N ASN A 372 12.47 -10.57 6.22
CA ASN A 372 11.43 -11.55 5.89
C ASN A 372 10.16 -10.93 5.26
N GLY A 373 10.31 -9.76 4.69
CA GLY A 373 9.31 -9.17 3.82
C GLY A 373 9.27 -9.84 2.46
N VAL A 374 8.26 -9.52 1.66
CA VAL A 374 8.15 -10.03 0.28
C VAL A 374 8.82 -9.02 -0.66
N PRO A 375 9.98 -9.32 -1.24
CA PRO A 375 10.51 -8.53 -2.34
C PRO A 375 9.61 -8.77 -3.55
N ASN A 376 8.59 -7.95 -3.69
CA ASN A 376 7.69 -8.02 -4.83
C ASN A 376 8.28 -7.27 -6.04
N THR A 377 7.47 -6.58 -6.78
CA THR A 377 7.92 -5.76 -7.90
C THR A 377 8.49 -4.45 -7.41
N PHE A 378 9.67 -4.09 -7.90
CA PHE A 378 10.20 -2.74 -7.72
C PHE A 378 9.51 -1.76 -8.68
N PRO A 379 9.45 -0.46 -8.34
CA PRO A 379 9.15 0.55 -9.33
C PRO A 379 10.12 0.40 -10.51
N PRO A 380 9.67 0.45 -11.74
CA PRO A 380 10.56 0.54 -12.89
C PRO A 380 11.46 1.77 -12.77
N PHE A 381 12.64 1.73 -13.36
CA PHE A 381 13.59 2.85 -13.25
C PHE A 381 13.04 4.15 -13.87
N ASP A 382 12.09 4.04 -14.78
CA ASP A 382 11.43 5.12 -15.49
C ASP A 382 10.11 5.61 -14.82
N GLU A 383 9.72 5.04 -13.70
CA GLU A 383 8.52 5.45 -12.95
C GLU A 383 8.44 6.97 -12.71
N PRO A 384 9.53 7.66 -12.25
CA PRO A 384 9.46 9.10 -12.00
C PRO A 384 9.33 9.95 -13.27
N LEU A 385 9.52 9.37 -14.46
CA LEU A 385 9.33 10.07 -15.72
C LEU A 385 7.87 10.19 -16.14
N GLY A 386 6.98 9.63 -15.32
CA GLY A 386 5.53 9.68 -15.49
C GLY A 386 5.00 8.67 -16.48
N LEU A 387 4.17 7.77 -16.03
CA LEU A 387 3.25 6.90 -16.79
C LEU A 387 3.87 5.77 -17.62
N GLY A 388 5.16 5.75 -17.86
CA GLY A 388 5.76 4.80 -18.76
C GLY A 388 6.37 3.66 -18.00
N HIS A 389 5.70 2.58 -18.03
CA HIS A 389 6.33 1.33 -17.72
C HIS A 389 6.78 0.72 -19.02
N SER A 390 7.96 1.15 -19.53
CA SER A 390 8.54 0.50 -20.70
C SER A 390 8.71 -1.00 -20.42
N PHE A 391 8.63 -1.82 -21.45
CA PHE A 391 8.81 -3.27 -21.31
C PHE A 391 10.15 -3.61 -20.68
N GLU A 392 11.19 -2.91 -21.10
CA GLU A 392 12.56 -3.06 -20.62
C GLU A 392 12.68 -2.71 -19.15
N ALA A 393 12.12 -1.57 -18.73
CA ALA A 393 12.15 -1.15 -17.33
C ALA A 393 11.39 -2.12 -16.42
N GLN A 394 10.28 -2.66 -16.93
CA GLN A 394 9.53 -3.70 -16.22
C GLN A 394 10.31 -5.01 -16.13
N GLN A 395 10.92 -5.45 -17.23
CA GLN A 395 11.74 -6.65 -17.26
C GLN A 395 12.88 -6.56 -16.25
N LEU A 396 13.62 -5.45 -16.26
CA LEU A 396 14.72 -5.19 -15.32
C LEU A 396 14.24 -5.18 -13.86
N SER A 397 13.06 -4.63 -13.59
CA SER A 397 12.46 -4.63 -12.26
C SER A 397 12.19 -6.06 -11.75
N TYR A 398 11.62 -6.93 -12.60
CA TYR A 398 11.40 -8.33 -12.25
C TYR A 398 12.70 -9.12 -12.12
N ASP A 399 13.65 -8.90 -13.03
CA ASP A 399 14.94 -9.61 -12.99
C ASP A 399 15.74 -9.23 -11.75
N ALA A 400 15.68 -7.97 -11.31
CA ALA A 400 16.29 -7.55 -10.07
C ALA A 400 15.75 -8.33 -8.84
N VAL A 401 14.42 -8.57 -8.78
CA VAL A 401 13.82 -9.41 -7.73
C VAL A 401 14.30 -10.86 -7.85
N ARG A 402 14.35 -11.41 -9.07
CA ARG A 402 14.81 -12.78 -9.31
C ARG A 402 16.27 -12.99 -8.94
N ILE A 403 17.14 -12.03 -9.25
CA ILE A 403 18.54 -12.01 -8.83
C ILE A 403 18.65 -12.12 -7.31
N LEU A 404 17.88 -11.30 -6.56
CA LEU A 404 17.86 -11.36 -5.11
C LEU A 404 17.40 -12.72 -4.57
N ILE A 405 16.42 -13.35 -5.22
CA ILE A 405 15.86 -14.62 -4.78
C ILE A 405 16.79 -15.79 -5.15
N TYR A 406 17.20 -15.88 -6.42
CA TYR A 406 17.86 -17.06 -6.95
C TYR A 406 19.38 -17.00 -6.90
N GLU A 407 19.98 -15.84 -7.18
CA GLU A 407 21.43 -15.70 -7.23
C GLU A 407 21.99 -15.28 -5.86
N CYS A 408 21.37 -14.31 -5.19
CA CYS A 408 21.77 -13.88 -3.83
C CYS A 408 21.25 -14.82 -2.73
N LYS A 409 20.33 -15.74 -3.05
CA LYS A 409 19.78 -16.74 -2.11
C LYS A 409 19.24 -16.14 -0.81
N LEU A 410 18.58 -15.00 -0.95
CA LEU A 410 18.16 -14.17 0.17
C LEU A 410 17.21 -14.88 1.16
N GLY A 411 16.51 -15.94 0.68
CA GLY A 411 15.57 -16.73 1.47
C GLY A 411 16.17 -17.92 2.23
N GLU A 412 17.49 -18.16 2.15
CA GLU A 412 18.11 -19.31 2.84
C GLU A 412 18.16 -19.12 4.36
N VAL A 413 18.15 -17.88 4.86
CA VAL A 413 18.18 -17.56 6.28
C VAL A 413 17.03 -16.64 6.64
N LEU A 414 16.23 -17.04 7.63
CA LEU A 414 15.17 -16.21 8.19
C LEU A 414 15.75 -15.27 9.25
N ASP A 415 15.36 -13.99 9.19
CA ASP A 415 15.82 -12.93 10.09
C ASP A 415 17.33 -13.02 10.42
N PRO A 416 18.20 -12.85 9.43
CA PRO A 416 19.65 -13.03 9.63
C PRO A 416 20.26 -12.06 10.66
N TRP A 417 19.48 -11.06 11.08
CA TRP A 417 19.87 -10.04 12.05
C TRP A 417 19.36 -10.32 13.46
N ALA A 418 18.57 -11.39 13.68
CA ALA A 418 18.06 -11.75 14.99
C ALA A 418 19.21 -11.97 15.99
N GLY A 419 19.09 -11.34 17.15
CA GLY A 419 20.13 -11.40 18.21
C GLY A 419 21.31 -10.46 18.01
N SER A 420 21.38 -9.71 16.91
CA SER A 420 22.34 -8.62 16.76
C SER A 420 22.05 -7.50 17.76
N TYR A 421 23.01 -7.13 18.60
CA TYR A 421 22.85 -6.03 19.55
C TYR A 421 22.36 -4.74 18.88
N PHE A 422 22.93 -4.43 17.72
CA PHE A 422 22.54 -3.29 16.92
C PHE A 422 21.09 -3.40 16.44
N MET A 423 20.73 -4.52 15.83
CA MET A 423 19.39 -4.68 15.23
C MET A 423 18.29 -4.72 16.30
N GLU A 424 18.52 -5.41 17.41
CA GLU A 424 17.55 -5.47 18.50
C GLU A 424 17.38 -4.10 19.17
N SER A 425 18.49 -3.35 19.42
CA SER A 425 18.42 -1.99 19.94
C SER A 425 17.67 -1.05 19.01
N MET A 426 17.94 -1.10 17.70
CA MET A 426 17.24 -0.28 16.71
C MET A 426 15.77 -0.65 16.59
N THR A 427 15.43 -1.94 16.65
CA THR A 427 14.03 -2.41 16.65
C THR A 427 13.29 -1.87 17.87
N ASN A 428 13.90 -1.90 19.05
CA ASN A 428 13.33 -1.35 20.27
C ASN A 428 13.18 0.18 20.19
N GLU A 429 14.17 0.90 19.66
CA GLU A 429 14.11 2.36 19.49
C GLU A 429 12.96 2.78 18.58
N ILE A 430 12.78 2.10 17.44
CA ILE A 430 11.65 2.36 16.52
C ILE A 430 10.31 2.07 17.22
N GLU A 431 10.20 0.93 17.91
CA GLU A 431 9.01 0.57 18.68
C GLU A 431 8.66 1.63 19.73
N GLU A 432 9.62 2.03 20.55
CA GLU A 432 9.42 3.00 21.62
C GLU A 432 8.99 4.37 21.11
N ASN A 433 9.58 4.84 20.00
CA ASN A 433 9.22 6.12 19.42
C ASN A 433 7.85 6.06 18.72
N ALA A 434 7.55 4.96 18.05
CA ALA A 434 6.23 4.73 17.46
C ALA A 434 5.15 4.61 18.55
N GLU A 435 5.44 3.93 19.66
CA GLU A 435 4.53 3.80 20.80
C GLU A 435 4.19 5.16 21.45
N LYS A 436 5.19 6.06 21.59
CA LYS A 436 4.96 7.43 22.09
C LYS A 436 4.00 8.20 21.18
N GLU A 437 4.22 8.13 19.88
CA GLU A 437 3.37 8.79 18.89
C GLU A 437 1.97 8.17 18.84
N TYR A 438 1.87 6.83 18.91
CA TYR A 438 0.61 6.09 18.98
C TYR A 438 -0.23 6.54 20.18
N LYS A 439 0.37 6.56 21.40
CA LYS A 439 -0.31 7.01 22.62
C LYS A 439 -0.79 8.44 22.54
N LYS A 440 0.03 9.32 21.98
CA LYS A 440 -0.34 10.72 21.77
C LYS A 440 -1.60 10.87 20.91
N ILE A 441 -1.73 10.06 19.86
CA ILE A 441 -2.91 10.08 18.99
C ILE A 441 -4.13 9.45 19.71
N GLU A 442 -3.93 8.37 20.46
CA GLU A 442 -5.01 7.78 21.27
C GLU A 442 -5.54 8.77 22.33
N GLU A 443 -4.67 9.55 22.98
CA GLU A 443 -5.03 10.60 23.93
C GLU A 443 -5.84 11.74 23.28
N MET A 444 -5.69 11.96 21.97
CA MET A 444 -6.51 12.91 21.21
C MET A 444 -7.90 12.34 20.86
N GLY A 445 -8.18 11.06 21.12
CA GLY A 445 -9.40 10.36 20.74
C GLY A 445 -9.23 9.45 19.51
N GLY A 446 -8.00 9.10 19.14
CA GLY A 446 -7.68 8.18 18.06
C GLY A 446 -7.55 8.84 16.69
N ALA A 447 -7.50 8.01 15.62
CA ALA A 447 -7.19 8.46 14.27
C ALA A 447 -8.16 9.52 13.75
N VAL A 448 -9.47 9.35 13.94
CA VAL A 448 -10.49 10.29 13.44
C VAL A 448 -10.31 11.66 14.08
N ALA A 449 -10.22 11.73 15.40
CA ALA A 449 -10.03 12.99 16.11
C ALA A 449 -8.71 13.68 15.74
N ALA A 450 -7.63 12.92 15.54
CA ALA A 450 -6.34 13.45 15.12
C ALA A 450 -6.34 13.96 13.66
N ILE A 451 -7.19 13.40 12.80
CA ILE A 451 -7.42 13.89 11.44
C ILE A 451 -8.28 15.16 11.50
N GLU A 452 -9.39 15.15 12.22
CA GLU A 452 -10.33 16.28 12.30
C GLU A 452 -9.71 17.52 12.94
N ASN A 453 -8.87 17.35 13.97
CA ASN A 453 -8.12 18.46 14.55
C ASN A 453 -6.88 18.86 13.74
N GLY A 454 -6.57 18.16 12.64
CA GLY A 454 -5.47 18.43 11.72
C GLY A 454 -4.08 18.08 12.24
N TYR A 455 -3.97 17.32 13.32
CA TYR A 455 -2.67 16.94 13.88
C TYR A 455 -1.84 16.13 12.89
N MET A 456 -2.43 15.10 12.28
CA MET A 456 -1.71 14.21 11.36
C MET A 456 -1.24 14.95 10.11
N GLN A 457 -2.07 15.82 9.54
CA GLN A 457 -1.76 16.64 8.36
C GLN A 457 -0.64 17.65 8.66
N ARG A 458 -0.72 18.37 9.80
CA ARG A 458 0.35 19.29 10.21
C ARG A 458 1.67 18.57 10.43
N THR A 459 1.63 17.37 11.00
CA THR A 459 2.83 16.53 11.20
C THR A 459 3.48 16.20 9.87
N ALA A 460 2.69 15.79 8.87
CA ALA A 460 3.18 15.53 7.52
C ALA A 460 3.78 16.78 6.86
N ALA A 461 3.08 17.91 6.89
CA ALA A 461 3.56 19.17 6.31
C ALA A 461 4.88 19.65 6.96
N GLN A 462 4.98 19.57 8.28
CA GLN A 462 6.21 19.92 9.02
C GLN A 462 7.38 19.00 8.64
N GLY A 463 7.10 17.70 8.46
CA GLY A 463 8.10 16.75 8.04
C GLY A 463 8.57 17.00 6.60
N ALA A 464 7.65 17.27 5.67
CA ALA A 464 7.97 17.65 4.30
C ALA A 464 8.87 18.89 4.24
N TYR A 465 8.55 19.91 5.02
CA TYR A 465 9.37 21.13 5.14
C TYR A 465 10.79 20.84 5.64
N LYS A 466 10.93 19.97 6.67
CA LYS A 466 12.25 19.55 7.17
C LYS A 466 13.05 18.80 6.12
N ILE A 467 12.40 17.90 5.36
CA ILE A 467 13.04 17.14 4.29
C ILE A 467 13.53 18.10 3.19
N GLN A 468 12.71 19.05 2.78
CA GLN A 468 13.08 20.04 1.76
C GLN A 468 14.28 20.88 2.21
N ASN A 469 14.25 21.42 3.43
CA ASN A 469 15.40 22.17 3.97
C ASN A 469 16.68 21.33 4.03
N ALA A 470 16.58 20.05 4.46
CA ALA A 470 17.73 19.16 4.51
C ALA A 470 18.33 18.87 3.11
N LEU A 471 17.48 18.81 2.08
CA LEU A 471 17.93 18.68 0.67
C LEU A 471 18.63 19.95 0.17
N GLU A 472 18.06 21.12 0.43
CA GLU A 472 18.61 22.42 0.02
C GLU A 472 19.93 22.73 0.71
N ASN A 473 20.02 22.48 2.00
CA ASN A 473 21.21 22.67 2.81
C ASN A 473 22.27 21.55 2.63
N LYS A 474 21.98 20.53 1.79
CA LYS A 474 22.85 19.35 1.58
C LYS A 474 23.13 18.54 2.84
N GLU A 475 22.24 18.61 3.83
CA GLU A 475 22.23 17.72 4.99
C GLU A 475 21.73 16.32 4.60
N LYS A 476 20.79 16.26 3.66
CA LYS A 476 20.35 15.05 2.98
C LYS A 476 20.89 15.03 1.57
N LEU A 477 21.76 14.06 1.26
CA LEU A 477 22.38 13.93 -0.06
C LEU A 477 21.62 12.93 -0.93
N VAL A 478 21.31 13.35 -2.17
CA VAL A 478 20.68 12.51 -3.19
C VAL A 478 21.52 12.57 -4.46
N VAL A 479 22.16 11.44 -4.78
CA VAL A 479 23.08 11.32 -5.92
C VAL A 479 22.37 11.63 -7.24
N GLY A 480 22.98 12.52 -8.01
CA GLY A 480 22.44 12.98 -9.29
C GLY A 480 21.38 14.07 -9.18
N VAL A 481 20.96 14.43 -7.93
CA VAL A 481 19.98 15.51 -7.67
C VAL A 481 20.68 16.73 -7.04
N ASN A 482 21.15 16.62 -5.81
CA ASN A 482 21.81 17.73 -5.09
C ASN A 482 23.32 17.50 -4.86
N CYS A 483 23.84 16.32 -5.21
CA CYS A 483 25.26 15.99 -5.22
C CYS A 483 25.60 15.10 -6.42
N PHE A 484 26.88 15.12 -6.88
CA PHE A 484 27.36 14.39 -8.05
C PHE A 484 26.45 14.57 -9.29
N ASN A 485 25.95 15.78 -9.48
CA ASN A 485 24.95 16.14 -10.49
C ASN A 485 25.54 16.78 -11.75
N GLY A 486 26.83 16.55 -12.04
CA GLY A 486 27.48 16.96 -13.28
C GLY A 486 26.85 16.31 -14.54
N PRO A 487 27.32 16.65 -15.74
CA PRO A 487 26.81 16.09 -16.99
C PRO A 487 26.73 14.55 -16.91
N SER A 488 25.66 13.95 -17.41
CA SER A 488 25.58 12.51 -17.57
C SER A 488 26.32 12.10 -18.85
N GLU A 489 27.22 11.14 -18.74
CA GLU A 489 27.87 10.52 -19.89
C GLU A 489 26.98 9.48 -20.59
N ILE A 490 25.86 9.13 -19.97
CA ILE A 490 24.91 8.14 -20.49
C ILE A 490 23.66 8.87 -20.93
N ASP A 491 23.49 8.98 -22.24
CA ASP A 491 22.24 9.44 -22.84
C ASP A 491 21.26 8.26 -22.86
N VAL A 492 20.43 8.19 -21.83
CA VAL A 492 19.35 7.21 -21.78
C VAL A 492 18.19 7.77 -22.56
N GLN A 493 17.99 7.29 -23.76
CA GLN A 493 16.72 7.46 -24.44
C GLN A 493 15.68 6.68 -23.63
N VAL A 494 14.92 7.40 -22.82
CA VAL A 494 13.75 6.84 -22.16
C VAL A 494 12.72 6.60 -23.25
N VAL A 495 12.69 5.35 -23.73
CA VAL A 495 11.69 4.93 -24.71
C VAL A 495 10.35 4.97 -24.00
N ARG A 496 9.53 5.92 -24.37
CA ARG A 496 8.16 6.05 -23.87
C ARG A 496 7.27 5.03 -24.56
N ASN A 497 7.52 3.75 -24.29
CA ASN A 497 6.76 2.65 -24.91
C ASN A 497 5.28 2.56 -24.48
N VAL A 498 4.84 3.41 -23.57
CA VAL A 498 3.40 3.64 -23.37
C VAL A 498 2.77 4.25 -24.64
N GLU A 499 3.55 4.94 -25.45
CA GLU A 499 3.09 5.46 -26.75
C GLU A 499 2.89 4.34 -27.79
N GLU A 500 3.56 3.18 -27.67
CA GLU A 500 3.35 2.04 -28.58
C GLU A 500 2.11 1.21 -28.21
N VAL A 501 1.86 1.01 -26.92
CA VAL A 501 0.67 0.26 -26.44
C VAL A 501 -0.57 1.17 -26.37
N TYR A 502 -0.37 2.46 -26.09
CA TYR A 502 -1.41 3.47 -25.92
C TYR A 502 -1.02 4.73 -26.69
N SER A 503 -1.36 4.75 -27.98
CA SER A 503 -0.92 5.82 -28.89
C SER A 503 -1.36 7.21 -28.39
N PRO A 504 -0.59 8.28 -28.76
CA PRO A 504 -0.97 9.65 -28.40
C PRO A 504 -2.41 10.00 -28.79
N GLU A 505 -2.90 9.51 -29.94
CA GLU A 505 -4.25 9.74 -30.42
C GLU A 505 -5.27 9.02 -29.55
N ARG A 506 -5.03 7.75 -29.15
CA ARG A 506 -5.90 7.02 -28.21
C ARG A 506 -5.94 7.71 -26.85
N LYS A 507 -4.80 8.19 -26.37
CA LYS A 507 -4.68 8.93 -25.12
C LYS A 507 -5.43 10.25 -25.16
N ALA A 508 -5.26 11.03 -26.23
CA ALA A 508 -5.95 12.30 -26.41
C ALA A 508 -7.45 12.16 -26.57
N SER A 509 -7.92 11.02 -27.11
CA SER A 509 -9.35 10.73 -27.32
C SER A 509 -10.00 9.93 -26.18
N ALA A 510 -9.25 9.52 -25.14
CA ALA A 510 -9.79 8.65 -24.10
C ALA A 510 -10.95 9.28 -23.35
N GLU A 511 -10.80 10.53 -22.93
CA GLU A 511 -11.84 11.29 -22.24
C GLU A 511 -13.10 11.38 -23.10
N GLN A 512 -12.99 11.80 -24.37
CA GLN A 512 -14.12 11.91 -25.28
C GLN A 512 -14.83 10.56 -25.47
N ARG A 513 -14.06 9.48 -25.67
CA ARG A 513 -14.62 8.13 -25.84
C ARG A 513 -15.32 7.63 -24.58
N GLN A 514 -14.78 7.92 -23.40
CA GLN A 514 -15.41 7.54 -22.14
C GLN A 514 -16.70 8.31 -21.91
N ILE A 515 -16.74 9.61 -22.20
CA ILE A 515 -17.96 10.43 -22.15
C ILE A 515 -19.02 9.89 -23.11
N GLU A 516 -18.64 9.49 -24.32
CA GLU A 516 -19.57 8.90 -25.30
C GLU A 516 -20.12 7.56 -24.81
N ASN A 517 -19.27 6.69 -24.23
CA ASN A 517 -19.70 5.43 -23.64
C ASN A 517 -20.67 5.65 -22.47
N LEU A 518 -20.41 6.62 -21.62
CA LEU A 518 -21.26 6.98 -20.50
C LEU A 518 -22.62 7.51 -20.97
N LYS A 519 -22.64 8.40 -21.97
CA LYS A 519 -23.90 8.88 -22.57
C LYS A 519 -24.73 7.73 -23.15
N LYS A 520 -24.07 6.80 -23.83
CA LYS A 520 -24.75 5.61 -24.39
C LYS A 520 -25.34 4.77 -23.26
N LEU A 521 -24.60 4.50 -22.19
CA LEU A 521 -25.07 3.78 -21.01
C LEU A 521 -26.32 4.45 -20.42
N LYS A 522 -26.26 5.78 -20.18
CA LYS A 522 -27.37 6.55 -19.60
C LYS A 522 -28.63 6.51 -20.48
N MET A 523 -28.50 6.32 -21.81
CA MET A 523 -29.64 6.13 -22.74
C MET A 523 -30.19 4.69 -22.73
N GLU A 524 -29.34 3.68 -22.57
CA GLU A 524 -29.73 2.26 -22.69
C GLU A 524 -30.29 1.66 -21.38
N ARG A 525 -29.90 2.19 -20.22
CA ARG A 525 -30.26 1.65 -18.90
C ARG A 525 -31.73 1.97 -18.53
N ASP A 526 -32.27 1.21 -17.59
CA ASP A 526 -33.59 1.53 -17.00
C ASP A 526 -33.46 2.69 -15.98
N SER A 527 -33.66 3.91 -16.48
CA SER A 527 -33.57 5.12 -15.66
C SER A 527 -34.59 5.17 -14.51
N LYS A 528 -35.73 4.44 -14.61
CA LYS A 528 -36.71 4.37 -13.53
C LYS A 528 -36.20 3.49 -12.40
N ALA A 529 -35.59 2.35 -12.72
CA ALA A 529 -34.96 1.48 -11.75
C ALA A 529 -33.80 2.19 -11.04
N VAL A 530 -32.95 2.91 -11.79
CA VAL A 530 -31.85 3.71 -11.20
C VAL A 530 -32.41 4.73 -10.21
N ALA A 531 -33.38 5.54 -10.61
CA ALA A 531 -33.97 6.56 -9.73
C ALA A 531 -34.61 5.97 -8.47
N ALA A 532 -35.28 4.82 -8.58
CA ALA A 532 -35.88 4.12 -7.44
C ALA A 532 -34.80 3.61 -6.45
N ASN A 533 -33.71 3.03 -6.98
CA ASN A 533 -32.61 2.52 -6.16
C ASN A 533 -31.84 3.66 -5.48
N LEU A 534 -31.55 4.76 -6.17
CA LEU A 534 -30.90 5.94 -5.60
C LEU A 534 -31.77 6.59 -4.52
N LYS A 535 -33.10 6.65 -4.70
CA LYS A 535 -34.02 7.11 -3.67
C LYS A 535 -33.92 6.23 -2.41
N LYS A 536 -33.93 4.91 -2.58
CA LYS A 536 -33.82 3.97 -1.47
C LYS A 536 -32.47 4.10 -0.77
N LEU A 537 -31.39 4.25 -1.50
CA LEU A 537 -30.06 4.51 -0.95
C LEU A 537 -30.06 5.75 -0.08
N ARG A 538 -30.68 6.86 -0.52
CA ARG A 538 -30.80 8.10 0.27
C ARG A 538 -31.52 7.85 1.60
N GLU A 539 -32.65 7.13 1.57
CA GLU A 539 -33.43 6.80 2.77
C GLU A 539 -32.61 5.95 3.76
N THR A 540 -31.87 4.97 3.25
CA THR A 540 -31.01 4.11 4.06
C THR A 540 -29.79 4.87 4.58
N ALA A 541 -29.18 5.74 3.78
CA ALA A 541 -28.03 6.54 4.18
C ALA A 541 -28.36 7.50 5.34
N ALA A 542 -29.58 8.03 5.36
CA ALA A 542 -30.07 8.89 6.45
C ALA A 542 -30.28 8.15 7.78
N ASP A 543 -30.33 6.84 7.78
CA ASP A 543 -30.48 5.99 8.98
C ASP A 543 -29.13 5.35 9.35
N GLU A 544 -28.46 5.89 10.38
CA GLU A 544 -27.14 5.41 10.80
C GLU A 544 -27.12 3.95 11.30
N SER A 545 -28.27 3.40 11.67
CA SER A 545 -28.40 2.01 12.14
C SER A 545 -28.38 0.99 11.01
N LYS A 546 -28.57 1.44 9.75
CA LYS A 546 -28.64 0.57 8.58
C LYS A 546 -27.34 0.57 7.78
N SER A 547 -27.05 -0.57 7.14
CA SER A 547 -25.99 -0.66 6.16
C SER A 547 -26.46 -0.16 4.81
N VAL A 548 -25.64 0.67 4.17
CA VAL A 548 -25.92 1.17 2.79
C VAL A 548 -25.47 0.18 1.72
N MET A 549 -24.66 -0.82 2.06
CA MET A 549 -24.08 -1.74 1.08
C MET A 549 -25.13 -2.48 0.22
N PRO A 550 -26.24 -2.98 0.76
CA PRO A 550 -27.30 -3.62 -0.07
C PRO A 550 -27.88 -2.68 -1.11
N ASP A 551 -28.10 -1.42 -0.76
CA ASP A 551 -28.71 -0.45 -1.67
C ASP A 551 -27.69 0.07 -2.71
N VAL A 552 -26.42 0.23 -2.32
CA VAL A 552 -25.32 0.48 -3.27
C VAL A 552 -25.22 -0.67 -4.28
N TYR A 553 -25.34 -1.90 -3.82
CA TYR A 553 -25.30 -3.09 -4.68
C TYR A 553 -26.44 -3.08 -5.73
N GLU A 554 -27.67 -2.76 -5.31
CA GLU A 554 -28.81 -2.64 -6.24
C GLU A 554 -28.67 -1.43 -7.19
N CYS A 555 -28.12 -0.31 -6.73
CA CYS A 555 -27.77 0.83 -7.60
C CYS A 555 -26.80 0.39 -8.70
N VAL A 556 -25.72 -0.30 -8.33
CA VAL A 556 -24.73 -0.82 -9.28
C VAL A 556 -25.36 -1.78 -10.29
N LYS A 557 -26.20 -2.71 -9.85
CA LYS A 557 -26.89 -3.67 -10.74
C LYS A 557 -27.83 -2.98 -11.73
N SER A 558 -28.42 -1.86 -11.36
CA SER A 558 -29.25 -1.05 -12.26
C SER A 558 -28.45 -0.10 -13.16
N TYR A 559 -27.11 -0.17 -13.12
CA TYR A 559 -26.18 0.70 -13.85
C TYR A 559 -26.26 2.18 -13.43
N ALA A 560 -26.54 2.45 -12.15
CA ALA A 560 -26.24 3.76 -11.58
C ALA A 560 -24.73 4.01 -11.66
N THR A 561 -24.36 5.27 -11.93
CA THR A 561 -22.94 5.63 -12.06
C THR A 561 -22.27 5.86 -10.71
N VAL A 562 -20.93 5.91 -10.71
CA VAL A 562 -20.16 6.22 -9.53
C VAL A 562 -20.58 7.56 -8.93
N GLN A 563 -20.72 8.59 -9.79
CA GLN A 563 -21.14 9.91 -9.35
C GLN A 563 -22.55 9.94 -8.81
N GLU A 564 -23.53 9.34 -9.51
CA GLU A 564 -24.92 9.30 -9.04
C GLU A 564 -25.05 8.69 -7.64
N ILE A 565 -24.28 7.64 -7.35
CA ILE A 565 -24.26 7.02 -6.01
C ILE A 565 -23.54 7.94 -5.02
N CYS A 566 -22.40 8.53 -5.40
CA CYS A 566 -21.65 9.44 -4.54
C CYS A 566 -22.42 10.72 -4.23
N ASP A 567 -23.21 11.26 -5.19
CA ASP A 567 -24.00 12.47 -4.99
C ASP A 567 -25.11 12.25 -3.95
N VAL A 568 -25.80 11.11 -4.02
CA VAL A 568 -26.76 10.73 -2.96
C VAL A 568 -26.08 10.66 -1.58
N LEU A 569 -24.86 10.11 -1.53
CA LEU A 569 -24.12 10.03 -0.27
C LEU A 569 -23.57 11.41 0.16
N ARG A 570 -23.18 12.30 -0.78
CA ARG A 570 -22.78 13.69 -0.49
C ARG A 570 -23.94 14.50 0.12
N GLU A 571 -25.15 14.35 -0.44
CA GLU A 571 -26.34 15.00 0.09
C GLU A 571 -26.64 14.63 1.55
N VAL A 572 -26.37 13.37 1.94
CA VAL A 572 -26.67 12.88 3.30
C VAL A 572 -25.51 13.07 4.26
N PHE A 573 -24.29 12.81 3.83
CA PHE A 573 -23.09 12.78 4.68
C PHE A 573 -22.34 14.11 4.69
N GLY A 574 -22.60 14.98 3.72
CA GLY A 574 -21.78 16.14 3.45
C GLY A 574 -20.46 15.82 2.77
N GLU A 575 -19.74 16.84 2.39
CA GLU A 575 -18.42 16.74 1.80
C GLU A 575 -17.32 17.07 2.81
N ALA A 576 -16.21 16.36 2.72
CA ALA A 576 -15.03 16.68 3.50
C ALA A 576 -14.42 18.00 3.02
N LYS A 577 -14.11 18.87 3.98
CA LYS A 577 -13.39 20.13 3.69
C LYS A 577 -11.91 19.94 4.00
N PRO A 578 -11.02 20.43 3.11
CA PRO A 578 -9.61 20.45 3.45
C PRO A 578 -9.40 21.23 4.77
N PRO A 579 -8.47 20.81 5.61
CA PRO A 579 -8.18 21.53 6.84
C PRO A 579 -7.70 22.96 6.54
N ALA A 580 -8.22 23.94 7.28
CA ALA A 580 -8.01 25.38 7.06
C ALA A 580 -6.62 25.89 7.53
N PHE A 581 -5.56 25.10 7.39
CA PHE A 581 -4.22 25.50 7.84
C PHE A 581 -3.17 25.34 6.74
N ILE A 582 -3.42 25.97 5.67
CA ILE A 582 -2.37 26.24 4.70
C ILE A 582 -1.98 27.71 4.83
#